data_c1c6a1fef22bb67293e427833658ccb0
#
_entry.id   c1c6a1fef22bb67293e427833658ccb0
#
_cell.length_a   1.000
_cell.length_b   1.000
_cell.length_c   1.000
_cell.angle_alpha   90.00
_cell.angle_beta   90.00
_cell.angle_gamma   90.00
#
_symmetry.space_group_name_H-M   'P 1'
#
loop_
_entity.id
_entity.type
_entity.pdbx_description
1 polymer ?
#
loop_
_entity_poly.entity_id
_entity_poly.type
_entity_poly.pdbx_seq_one_letter_code
_entity_poly.pdbx_strand_id
1 'polypeptide(L)'
;MVGAYRMLSAFRNPIDVLNILIFNMQGQVMARQATIYKVKLSVSNMNRHYYETHSLTVAKHPSETDERLMLRILAFALNANEQLEFTRGLSTGDEPDIWQKNLNGELELWVELGLPGEKVVRQSCSKANKVVIYCYGGSTADVWWGKIKNNIARFDNLQVINFSKKNTNELATKVSRSMQLQVNVQDDDVMVCIDDSIIYVTPVKWKNSTRFTTL
;
A
#
# COMPACT_ATOMS: atom_id res chain seq x y z
N MET A 1 -47.34 4.45 0.30
CA MET A 1 -47.27 5.76 1.00
C MET A 1 -48.16 5.79 2.25
N VAL A 2 -48.19 4.76 3.11
CA VAL A 2 -49.07 4.68 4.31
C VAL A 2 -48.27 4.40 5.62
N GLY A 3 -46.97 4.20 5.54
CA GLY A 3 -46.13 3.84 6.72
C GLY A 3 -45.52 5.02 7.48
N ALA A 4 -45.38 6.20 6.86
CA ALA A 4 -44.64 7.33 7.48
C ALA A 4 -45.50 8.23 8.41
N TYR A 5 -46.82 8.17 8.29
CA TYR A 5 -47.71 9.02 9.08
C TYR A 5 -48.06 8.47 10.46
N ARG A 6 -47.72 7.20 10.76
CA ARG A 6 -48.05 6.57 12.06
C ARG A 6 -46.99 6.75 13.14
N MET A 7 -45.80 7.24 12.80
CA MET A 7 -44.73 7.47 13.80
C MET A 7 -44.69 8.90 14.40
N LEU A 8 -45.35 9.87 13.76
CA LEU A 8 -45.31 11.26 14.22
C LEU A 8 -46.30 11.58 15.35
N SER A 9 -47.23 10.67 15.69
CA SER A 9 -48.20 10.90 16.79
C SER A 9 -47.69 10.52 18.18
N ALA A 10 -46.48 10.01 18.32
CA ALA A 10 -45.90 9.58 19.59
C ALA A 10 -45.02 10.65 20.31
N PHE A 11 -44.68 11.74 19.64
CA PHE A 11 -43.80 12.76 20.21
C PHE A 11 -44.57 13.98 20.72
N ARG A 12 -44.56 14.13 22.02
CA ARG A 12 -45.28 15.25 22.74
C ARG A 12 -44.52 16.57 22.75
N ASN A 13 -43.31 16.65 22.21
CA ASN A 13 -42.48 17.85 22.31
C ASN A 13 -41.75 18.17 20.98
N PRO A 14 -41.86 19.41 20.45
CA PRO A 14 -41.16 19.80 19.20
C PRO A 14 -39.64 19.69 19.25
N ILE A 15 -39.08 19.74 20.49
CA ILE A 15 -37.63 19.60 20.75
C ILE A 15 -37.13 18.18 20.46
N ASP A 16 -37.96 17.17 20.69
CA ASP A 16 -37.57 15.76 20.42
C ASP A 16 -37.51 15.47 18.95
N VAL A 17 -38.43 16.06 18.18
CA VAL A 17 -38.40 15.93 16.70
C VAL A 17 -37.20 16.66 16.11
N LEU A 18 -36.84 17.82 16.66
CA LEU A 18 -35.67 18.58 16.19
C LEU A 18 -34.36 17.85 16.52
N ASN A 19 -34.25 17.23 17.70
CA ASN A 19 -33.08 16.43 18.08
C ASN A 19 -32.91 15.17 17.24
N ILE A 20 -34.00 14.51 16.86
CA ILE A 20 -33.97 13.35 15.96
C ILE A 20 -33.60 13.77 14.53
N LEU A 21 -34.09 14.92 14.07
CA LEU A 21 -33.70 15.47 12.75
C LEU A 21 -32.23 15.89 12.73
N ILE A 22 -31.73 16.53 13.82
CA ILE A 22 -30.33 16.91 13.95
C ILE A 22 -29.43 15.65 14.05
N PHE A 23 -29.85 14.62 14.79
CA PHE A 23 -29.13 13.35 14.90
C PHE A 23 -29.08 12.62 13.55
N ASN A 24 -30.15 12.63 12.75
CA ASN A 24 -30.16 12.07 11.41
C ASN A 24 -29.35 12.88 10.40
N MET A 25 -29.22 14.21 10.58
CA MET A 25 -28.36 15.03 9.73
C MET A 25 -26.86 14.91 10.08
N GLN A 26 -26.52 14.58 11.34
CA GLN A 26 -25.14 14.32 11.77
C GLN A 26 -24.68 12.87 11.51
N GLY A 27 -25.60 11.95 11.25
CA GLY A 27 -25.31 10.51 11.01
C GLY A 27 -24.94 10.16 9.57
N GLN A 28 -25.02 11.08 8.61
CA GLN A 28 -24.45 10.88 7.28
C GLN A 28 -23.00 11.40 7.26
N VAL A 29 -22.12 10.78 8.03
CA VAL A 29 -20.72 10.68 7.60
C VAL A 29 -20.77 9.88 6.30
N MET A 30 -20.76 10.59 5.15
CA MET A 30 -20.54 9.94 3.86
C MET A 30 -19.25 9.14 4.00
N ALA A 31 -19.38 7.84 4.11
CA ALA A 31 -18.23 6.94 4.00
C ALA A 31 -17.65 7.22 2.62
N ARG A 32 -16.53 7.96 2.59
CA ARG A 32 -15.83 8.27 1.34
C ARG A 32 -15.43 6.94 0.73
N GLN A 33 -16.07 6.61 -0.38
CA GLN A 33 -15.81 5.35 -1.07
C GLN A 33 -14.39 5.36 -1.62
N ALA A 34 -13.75 4.19 -1.58
CA ALA A 34 -12.44 4.00 -2.19
C ALA A 34 -12.52 4.30 -3.71
N THR A 35 -11.51 4.96 -4.21
CA THR A 35 -11.36 5.25 -5.63
C THR A 35 -10.71 4.08 -6.34
N ILE A 36 -11.31 3.57 -7.40
CA ILE A 36 -10.80 2.44 -8.17
C ILE A 36 -9.90 2.93 -9.31
N TYR A 37 -8.73 2.33 -9.41
CA TYR A 37 -7.74 2.50 -10.47
C TYR A 37 -7.55 1.21 -11.25
N LYS A 38 -7.45 1.32 -12.58
CA LYS A 38 -7.13 0.20 -13.47
C LYS A 38 -5.70 0.36 -13.97
N VAL A 39 -4.91 -0.68 -13.79
CA VAL A 39 -3.49 -0.64 -14.12
C VAL A 39 -3.13 -1.86 -14.96
N LYS A 40 -2.67 -1.62 -16.20
CA LYS A 40 -1.99 -2.63 -17.00
C LYS A 40 -0.50 -2.51 -16.70
N LEU A 41 0.05 -3.48 -15.99
CA LEU A 41 1.42 -3.48 -15.49
C LEU A 41 2.22 -4.57 -16.20
N SER A 42 3.16 -4.18 -17.05
CA SER A 42 4.14 -5.09 -17.64
C SER A 42 5.42 -5.09 -16.81
N VAL A 43 5.84 -6.24 -16.31
CA VAL A 43 7.04 -6.41 -15.50
C VAL A 43 8.08 -7.19 -16.28
N SER A 44 9.29 -6.65 -16.35
CA SER A 44 10.47 -7.31 -16.86
C SER A 44 11.57 -7.26 -15.80
N ASN A 45 11.69 -8.32 -15.00
CA ASN A 45 12.70 -8.42 -13.96
C ASN A 45 13.80 -9.41 -14.41
N MET A 46 14.94 -8.87 -14.84
CA MET A 46 16.07 -9.65 -15.34
C MET A 46 16.76 -10.46 -14.25
N ASN A 47 16.76 -9.94 -13.01
CA ASN A 47 17.41 -10.60 -11.87
C ASN A 47 16.71 -11.91 -11.48
N ARG A 48 15.39 -11.99 -11.71
CA ARG A 48 14.54 -13.15 -11.36
C ARG A 48 14.04 -13.92 -12.57
N HIS A 49 14.41 -13.50 -13.80
CA HIS A 49 13.90 -14.03 -15.06
C HIS A 49 12.36 -14.03 -15.13
N TYR A 50 11.73 -12.94 -14.64
CA TYR A 50 10.29 -12.80 -14.58
C TYR A 50 9.79 -11.77 -15.60
N TYR A 51 8.90 -12.18 -16.53
CA TYR A 51 8.43 -11.38 -17.67
C TYR A 51 6.93 -11.60 -17.85
N GLU A 52 6.11 -10.78 -17.17
CA GLU A 52 4.66 -10.96 -17.18
C GLU A 52 3.91 -9.63 -17.26
N THR A 53 2.66 -9.69 -17.70
CA THR A 53 1.75 -8.54 -17.73
C THR A 53 0.54 -8.81 -16.83
N HIS A 54 0.34 -7.92 -15.86
CA HIS A 54 -0.75 -7.98 -14.89
C HIS A 54 -1.83 -6.95 -15.21
N SER A 55 -3.10 -7.35 -15.12
CA SER A 55 -4.25 -6.45 -15.16
C SER A 55 -4.76 -6.23 -13.73
N LEU A 56 -4.33 -5.13 -13.12
CA LEU A 56 -4.60 -4.84 -11.71
C LEU A 56 -5.82 -3.94 -11.54
N THR A 57 -6.60 -4.20 -10.51
CA THR A 57 -7.64 -3.30 -10.01
C THR A 57 -7.26 -2.89 -8.60
N VAL A 58 -6.87 -1.61 -8.43
CA VAL A 58 -6.33 -1.10 -7.18
C VAL A 58 -7.34 -0.12 -6.56
N ALA A 59 -7.78 -0.42 -5.35
CA ALA A 59 -8.61 0.47 -4.56
C ALA A 59 -7.71 1.43 -3.77
N LYS A 60 -7.87 2.74 -4.01
CA LYS A 60 -7.20 3.79 -3.25
C LYS A 60 -8.13 4.27 -2.14
N HIS A 61 -7.68 4.16 -0.89
CA HIS A 61 -8.42 4.69 0.24
C HIS A 61 -8.50 6.22 0.17
N PRO A 62 -9.58 6.87 0.63
CA PRO A 62 -9.73 8.34 0.57
C PRO A 62 -8.61 9.13 1.26
N SER A 63 -7.97 8.55 2.26
CA SER A 63 -6.80 9.13 2.96
C SER A 63 -5.45 8.74 2.36
N GLU A 64 -5.42 7.89 1.35
CA GLU A 64 -4.18 7.48 0.69
C GLU A 64 -3.72 8.57 -0.29
N THR A 65 -2.44 8.92 -0.24
CA THR A 65 -1.83 9.86 -1.20
C THR A 65 -1.57 9.19 -2.55
N ASP A 66 -1.44 9.97 -3.61
CA ASP A 66 -1.04 9.47 -4.94
C ASP A 66 0.38 8.89 -4.91
N GLU A 67 1.26 9.47 -4.11
CA GLU A 67 2.61 8.96 -3.85
C GLU A 67 2.55 7.51 -3.31
N ARG A 68 1.73 7.27 -2.28
CA ARG A 68 1.60 5.94 -1.68
C ARG A 68 0.98 4.93 -2.64
N LEU A 69 -0.03 5.34 -3.41
CA LEU A 69 -0.65 4.50 -4.44
C LEU A 69 0.38 4.02 -5.47
N MET A 70 1.19 4.94 -6.02
CA MET A 70 2.22 4.60 -7.00
C MET A 70 3.31 3.70 -6.42
N LEU A 71 3.71 3.96 -5.18
CA LEU A 71 4.68 3.08 -4.49
C LEU A 71 4.11 1.69 -4.23
N ARG A 72 2.81 1.57 -3.94
CA ARG A 72 2.15 0.28 -3.78
C ARG A 72 2.13 -0.52 -5.09
N ILE A 73 1.88 0.15 -6.22
CA ILE A 73 1.97 -0.46 -7.54
C ILE A 73 3.42 -0.87 -7.87
N LEU A 74 4.39 0.01 -7.57
CA LEU A 74 5.80 -0.29 -7.77
C LEU A 74 6.27 -1.46 -6.89
N ALA A 75 5.87 -1.48 -5.61
CA ALA A 75 6.16 -2.58 -4.69
C ALA A 75 5.57 -3.90 -5.19
N PHE A 76 4.37 -3.87 -5.78
CA PHE A 76 3.82 -5.04 -6.47
C PHE A 76 4.73 -5.48 -7.62
N ALA A 77 5.15 -4.58 -8.51
CA ALA A 77 6.02 -4.89 -9.64
C ALA A 77 7.35 -5.53 -9.20
N LEU A 78 7.98 -4.98 -8.16
CA LEU A 78 9.27 -5.47 -7.64
C LEU A 78 9.17 -6.87 -7.01
N ASN A 79 7.99 -7.27 -6.55
CA ASN A 79 7.75 -8.57 -5.93
C ASN A 79 6.84 -9.48 -6.78
N ALA A 80 6.50 -9.06 -8.01
CA ALA A 80 5.48 -9.70 -8.84
C ALA A 80 5.66 -11.21 -8.96
N ASN A 81 4.58 -11.93 -8.74
CA ASN A 81 4.39 -13.35 -8.97
C ASN A 81 2.88 -13.63 -9.07
N GLU A 82 2.50 -14.86 -9.44
CA GLU A 82 1.11 -15.25 -9.69
C GLU A 82 0.21 -15.21 -8.44
N GLN A 83 0.80 -15.34 -7.25
CA GLN A 83 0.06 -15.44 -5.97
C GLN A 83 0.11 -14.14 -5.16
N LEU A 84 0.69 -13.07 -5.74
CA LEU A 84 0.82 -11.79 -5.05
C LEU A 84 -0.51 -11.02 -5.08
N GLU A 85 -0.97 -10.57 -3.91
CA GLU A 85 -2.25 -9.90 -3.76
C GLU A 85 -2.12 -8.59 -2.99
N PHE A 86 -2.87 -7.57 -3.41
CA PHE A 86 -3.13 -6.40 -2.58
C PHE A 86 -4.11 -6.75 -1.46
N THR A 87 -3.86 -6.22 -0.28
CA THR A 87 -4.78 -6.32 0.84
C THR A 87 -5.73 -5.12 0.89
N ARG A 88 -6.48 -5.00 1.98
CA ARG A 88 -7.35 -3.84 2.23
C ARG A 88 -6.57 -2.56 2.52
N GLY A 89 -5.26 -2.64 2.71
CA GLY A 89 -4.38 -1.50 2.94
C GLY A 89 -4.59 -0.82 4.29
N LEU A 90 -4.70 0.51 4.29
CA LEU A 90 -4.72 1.37 5.50
C LEU A 90 -5.82 1.06 6.54
N SER A 91 -6.73 0.15 6.27
CA SER A 91 -7.91 -0.05 7.12
C SER A 91 -7.74 -1.10 8.23
N THR A 92 -6.67 -1.90 8.21
CA THR A 92 -6.46 -2.96 9.20
C THR A 92 -5.00 -3.01 9.63
N GLY A 93 -4.72 -2.78 10.92
CA GLY A 93 -3.35 -2.84 11.47
C GLY A 93 -2.73 -4.23 11.51
N ASP A 94 -3.47 -5.27 11.12
CA ASP A 94 -3.05 -6.67 11.15
C ASP A 94 -2.72 -7.26 9.77
N GLU A 95 -2.92 -6.49 8.69
CA GLU A 95 -2.63 -6.88 7.32
C GLU A 95 -1.58 -5.96 6.70
N PRO A 96 -0.66 -6.48 5.85
CA PRO A 96 0.30 -5.66 5.09
C PRO A 96 -0.40 -4.89 3.96
N ASP A 97 0.37 -4.16 3.17
CA ASP A 97 -0.12 -3.58 1.92
C ASP A 97 -0.28 -4.62 0.80
N ILE A 98 0.63 -5.58 0.78
CA ILE A 98 0.68 -6.67 -0.20
C ILE A 98 1.17 -7.92 0.52
N TRP A 99 0.62 -9.05 0.17
CA TRP A 99 1.11 -10.36 0.64
C TRP A 99 1.13 -11.40 -0.45
N GLN A 100 1.87 -12.44 -0.17
CA GLN A 100 1.80 -13.72 -0.88
C GLN A 100 1.56 -14.82 0.13
N LYS A 101 0.60 -15.69 -0.15
CA LYS A 101 0.35 -16.90 0.62
C LYS A 101 0.64 -18.13 -0.22
N ASN A 102 1.15 -19.17 0.40
CA ASN A 102 1.27 -20.46 -0.25
C ASN A 102 -0.10 -21.20 -0.26
N LEU A 103 -0.14 -22.38 -0.87
CA LEU A 103 -1.35 -23.19 -0.98
C LEU A 103 -1.92 -23.64 0.38
N ASN A 104 -1.09 -23.65 1.42
CA ASN A 104 -1.50 -24.00 2.79
C ASN A 104 -1.99 -22.78 3.59
N GLY A 105 -1.97 -21.58 2.97
CA GLY A 105 -2.37 -20.33 3.61
C GLY A 105 -1.27 -19.68 4.47
N GLU A 106 -0.04 -20.20 4.46
CA GLU A 106 1.08 -19.60 5.17
C GLU A 106 1.59 -18.37 4.45
N LEU A 107 2.01 -17.35 5.18
CA LEU A 107 2.51 -16.07 4.66
C LEU A 107 3.95 -16.23 4.16
N GLU A 108 4.13 -16.33 2.86
CA GLU A 108 5.44 -16.40 2.20
C GLU A 108 6.11 -15.04 2.13
N LEU A 109 5.33 -13.99 1.82
CA LEU A 109 5.81 -12.63 1.69
C LEU A 109 4.85 -11.65 2.35
N TRP A 110 5.39 -10.72 3.11
CA TRP A 110 4.73 -9.56 3.72
C TRP A 110 5.40 -8.29 3.22
N VAL A 111 4.68 -7.43 2.52
CA VAL A 111 5.18 -6.15 2.03
C VAL A 111 4.46 -5.01 2.74
N GLU A 112 5.23 -4.14 3.36
CA GLU A 112 4.75 -2.96 4.09
C GLU A 112 5.26 -1.69 3.42
N LEU A 113 4.43 -0.65 3.32
CA LEU A 113 4.82 0.65 2.81
C LEU A 113 4.80 1.71 3.91
N GLY A 114 5.84 2.52 3.94
CA GLY A 114 5.96 3.65 4.86
C GLY A 114 6.95 3.40 5.99
N LEU A 115 6.61 3.87 7.18
CA LEU A 115 7.52 3.92 8.32
C LEU A 115 6.87 3.21 9.54
N PRO A 116 6.72 1.89 9.50
CA PRO A 116 6.04 1.13 10.54
C PRO A 116 6.78 1.19 11.87
N GLY A 117 6.03 1.17 12.98
CA GLY A 117 6.62 1.08 14.32
C GLY A 117 7.28 -0.28 14.56
N GLU A 118 8.24 -0.34 15.49
CA GLU A 118 8.99 -1.57 15.83
C GLU A 118 8.07 -2.77 16.13
N LYS A 119 6.95 -2.54 16.82
CA LYS A 119 5.98 -3.59 17.14
C LYS A 119 5.42 -4.24 15.87
N VAL A 120 5.08 -3.44 14.86
CA VAL A 120 4.57 -3.92 13.58
C VAL A 120 5.64 -4.73 12.87
N VAL A 121 6.87 -4.22 12.76
CA VAL A 121 8.00 -4.93 12.14
C VAL A 121 8.24 -6.28 12.82
N ARG A 122 8.23 -6.32 14.16
CA ARG A 122 8.41 -7.56 14.90
C ARG A 122 7.30 -8.57 14.62
N GLN A 123 6.05 -8.10 14.57
CA GLN A 123 4.90 -8.96 14.28
C GLN A 123 4.94 -9.50 12.85
N SER A 124 5.26 -8.67 11.86
CA SER A 124 5.38 -9.13 10.47
C SER A 124 6.48 -10.17 10.31
N CYS A 125 7.66 -9.93 10.91
CA CYS A 125 8.78 -10.88 10.89
C CYS A 125 8.48 -12.22 11.57
N SER A 126 7.55 -12.24 12.53
CA SER A 126 7.13 -13.51 13.18
C SER A 126 6.04 -14.24 12.39
N LYS A 127 5.30 -13.57 11.50
CA LYS A 127 4.17 -14.13 10.76
C LYS A 127 4.54 -14.62 9.38
N ALA A 128 5.54 -14.02 8.73
CA ALA A 128 5.87 -14.28 7.33
C ALA A 128 7.30 -14.80 7.16
N ASN A 129 7.50 -15.62 6.12
CA ASN A 129 8.83 -16.15 5.76
C ASN A 129 9.76 -15.05 5.27
N LYS A 130 9.22 -14.05 4.55
CA LYS A 130 9.92 -12.90 4.00
C LYS A 130 9.16 -11.62 4.32
N VAL A 131 9.88 -10.59 4.77
CA VAL A 131 9.30 -9.26 5.06
C VAL A 131 10.09 -8.20 4.30
N VAL A 132 9.40 -7.36 3.55
CA VAL A 132 9.97 -6.22 2.83
C VAL A 132 9.27 -4.94 3.27
N ILE A 133 10.04 -3.94 3.70
CA ILE A 133 9.53 -2.62 4.02
C ILE A 133 10.04 -1.64 2.96
N TYR A 134 9.13 -1.00 2.24
CA TYR A 134 9.44 0.07 1.32
C TYR A 134 9.20 1.42 1.98
N CYS A 135 10.29 2.07 2.36
CA CYS A 135 10.31 3.37 3.02
C CYS A 135 10.30 4.50 1.99
N TYR A 136 9.72 5.62 2.37
CA TYR A 136 9.71 6.87 1.61
C TYR A 136 9.45 8.05 2.53
N GLY A 137 9.54 9.30 2.01
CA GLY A 137 9.27 10.51 2.80
C GLY A 137 10.52 11.34 3.11
N GLY A 138 11.67 11.03 2.49
CA GLY A 138 12.91 11.80 2.61
C GLY A 138 13.42 11.86 4.05
N SER A 139 13.71 13.06 4.57
CA SER A 139 14.27 13.24 5.92
C SER A 139 13.47 12.57 7.05
N THR A 140 12.15 12.46 6.90
CA THR A 140 11.31 11.73 7.88
C THR A 140 11.66 10.24 7.92
N ALA A 141 11.92 9.65 6.74
CA ALA A 141 12.36 8.26 6.64
C ALA A 141 13.77 8.08 7.22
N ASP A 142 14.70 9.04 6.99
CA ASP A 142 16.04 8.99 7.56
C ASP A 142 16.01 9.03 9.10
N VAL A 143 15.18 9.89 9.67
CA VAL A 143 14.99 9.98 11.13
C VAL A 143 14.39 8.69 11.69
N TRP A 144 13.38 8.13 11.02
CA TRP A 144 12.79 6.85 11.40
C TRP A 144 13.84 5.73 11.37
N TRP A 145 14.61 5.64 10.28
CA TRP A 145 15.66 4.64 10.15
C TRP A 145 16.70 4.74 11.26
N GLY A 146 17.16 5.96 11.55
CA GLY A 146 18.11 6.22 12.65
C GLY A 146 17.65 5.68 14.01
N LYS A 147 16.31 5.73 14.26
CA LYS A 147 15.72 5.25 15.52
C LYS A 147 15.53 3.74 15.58
N ILE A 148 15.17 3.10 14.44
CA ILE A 148 14.70 1.72 14.46
C ILE A 148 15.77 0.68 14.08
N LYS A 149 16.78 1.08 13.30
CA LYS A 149 17.75 0.15 12.67
C LYS A 149 18.38 -0.86 13.64
N ASN A 150 18.77 -0.42 14.82
CA ASN A 150 19.41 -1.29 15.82
C ASN A 150 18.44 -2.32 16.40
N ASN A 151 17.19 -1.93 16.61
CA ASN A 151 16.16 -2.78 17.20
C ASN A 151 15.71 -3.90 16.25
N ILE A 152 15.77 -3.63 14.94
CA ILE A 152 15.32 -4.55 13.89
C ILE A 152 16.49 -5.30 13.20
N ALA A 153 17.73 -5.01 13.58
CA ALA A 153 18.94 -5.64 12.99
C ALA A 153 18.91 -7.17 13.08
N ARG A 154 18.35 -7.71 14.17
CA ARG A 154 18.26 -9.14 14.47
C ARG A 154 17.38 -9.97 13.54
N PHE A 155 16.46 -9.33 12.79
CA PHE A 155 15.54 -10.06 11.91
C PHE A 155 16.22 -10.39 10.58
N ASP A 156 16.53 -11.65 10.37
CA ASP A 156 17.23 -12.18 9.20
C ASP A 156 16.32 -12.30 7.96
N ASN A 157 15.00 -12.38 8.18
CA ASN A 157 13.97 -12.41 7.16
C ASN A 157 13.41 -11.03 6.77
N LEU A 158 14.08 -9.94 7.18
CA LEU A 158 13.65 -8.56 6.93
C LEU A 158 14.59 -7.86 5.95
N GLN A 159 14.01 -7.25 4.91
CA GLN A 159 14.64 -6.30 4.03
C GLN A 159 13.99 -4.92 4.17
N VAL A 160 14.80 -3.85 4.19
CA VAL A 160 14.32 -2.46 4.25
C VAL A 160 14.93 -1.69 3.09
N ILE A 161 14.07 -1.12 2.26
CA ILE A 161 14.43 -0.42 1.03
C ILE A 161 13.83 0.97 1.08
N ASN A 162 14.62 2.01 0.79
CA ASN A 162 14.17 3.40 0.78
C ASN A 162 14.13 3.96 -0.64
N PHE A 163 13.02 4.64 -0.96
CA PHE A 163 12.87 5.40 -2.19
C PHE A 163 13.14 6.89 -1.93
N SER A 164 13.88 7.53 -2.84
CA SER A 164 14.13 8.96 -2.74
C SER A 164 12.84 9.77 -2.89
N LYS A 165 12.73 10.88 -2.16
CA LYS A 165 11.58 11.79 -2.26
C LYS A 165 11.40 12.34 -3.68
N LYS A 166 12.49 12.52 -4.43
CA LYS A 166 12.45 12.94 -5.83
C LYS A 166 11.69 11.93 -6.68
N ASN A 167 12.07 10.65 -6.61
CA ASN A 167 11.44 9.59 -7.39
C ASN A 167 9.96 9.40 -7.02
N THR A 168 9.65 9.40 -5.71
CA THR A 168 8.26 9.18 -5.26
C THR A 168 7.33 10.33 -5.64
N ASN A 169 7.81 11.57 -5.57
CA ASN A 169 7.06 12.73 -6.05
C ASN A 169 6.85 12.69 -7.56
N GLU A 170 7.87 12.33 -8.34
CA GLU A 170 7.78 12.23 -9.79
C GLU A 170 6.75 11.16 -10.20
N LEU A 171 6.80 9.99 -9.61
CA LEU A 171 5.81 8.93 -9.81
C LEU A 171 4.40 9.40 -9.46
N ALA A 172 4.21 10.13 -8.36
CA ALA A 172 2.92 10.63 -7.92
C ALA A 172 2.25 11.54 -8.95
N THR A 173 3.03 12.31 -9.73
CA THR A 173 2.48 13.19 -10.78
C THR A 173 1.86 12.44 -11.97
N LYS A 174 2.12 11.14 -12.09
CA LYS A 174 1.66 10.30 -13.21
C LYS A 174 0.40 9.51 -12.90
N VAL A 175 -0.22 9.72 -11.75
CA VAL A 175 -1.43 9.00 -11.37
C VAL A 175 -2.61 9.38 -12.26
N SER A 176 -3.21 8.38 -12.90
CA SER A 176 -4.46 8.51 -13.64
C SER A 176 -5.37 7.31 -13.39
N ARG A 177 -6.68 7.44 -13.65
CA ARG A 177 -7.67 6.38 -13.37
C ARG A 177 -7.42 5.08 -14.12
N SER A 178 -6.82 5.17 -15.28
CA SER A 178 -6.39 4.05 -16.09
C SER A 178 -4.95 4.30 -16.49
N MET A 179 -4.04 3.41 -16.11
CA MET A 179 -2.61 3.55 -16.31
C MET A 179 -2.04 2.34 -17.05
N GLN A 180 -1.09 2.60 -17.93
CA GLN A 180 -0.23 1.57 -18.49
C GLN A 180 1.19 1.80 -18.01
N LEU A 181 1.70 0.85 -17.23
CA LEU A 181 3.05 0.89 -16.66
C LEU A 181 3.88 -0.25 -17.23
N GLN A 182 5.13 0.05 -17.53
CA GLN A 182 6.16 -0.95 -17.77
C GLN A 182 7.27 -0.73 -16.74
N VAL A 183 7.59 -1.79 -15.99
CA VAL A 183 8.65 -1.77 -14.96
C VAL A 183 9.73 -2.75 -15.39
N ASN A 184 10.92 -2.23 -15.63
CA ASN A 184 12.10 -3.02 -15.94
C ASN A 184 13.07 -2.97 -14.77
N VAL A 185 13.51 -4.14 -14.31
CA VAL A 185 14.46 -4.29 -13.20
C VAL A 185 15.70 -5.00 -13.71
N GLN A 186 16.83 -4.36 -13.55
CA GLN A 186 18.13 -4.92 -13.84
C GLN A 186 19.12 -4.47 -12.75
N ASP A 187 19.76 -5.44 -12.10
CA ASP A 187 20.61 -5.20 -10.95
C ASP A 187 19.86 -4.40 -9.84
N ASP A 188 20.37 -3.25 -9.42
CA ASP A 188 19.74 -2.38 -8.45
C ASP A 188 18.92 -1.24 -9.10
N ASP A 189 18.87 -1.18 -10.42
CA ASP A 189 18.18 -0.13 -11.17
C ASP A 189 16.76 -0.56 -11.57
N VAL A 190 15.85 0.37 -11.41
CA VAL A 190 14.44 0.21 -11.79
C VAL A 190 14.04 1.32 -12.74
N MET A 191 13.66 0.95 -13.96
CA MET A 191 13.11 1.86 -14.94
C MET A 191 11.59 1.71 -14.98
N VAL A 192 10.87 2.80 -14.77
CA VAL A 192 9.40 2.84 -14.83
C VAL A 192 8.98 3.69 -16.00
N CYS A 193 8.34 3.09 -17.00
CA CYS A 193 7.73 3.79 -18.11
C CYS A 193 6.24 3.93 -17.86
N ILE A 194 5.74 5.17 -17.94
CA ILE A 194 4.32 5.50 -17.78
C ILE A 194 3.97 6.48 -18.89
N ASP A 195 3.08 6.06 -19.80
CA ASP A 195 2.78 6.79 -21.03
C ASP A 195 4.11 7.13 -21.77
N ASP A 196 4.34 8.41 -22.10
CA ASP A 196 5.57 8.88 -22.76
C ASP A 196 6.70 9.26 -21.80
N SER A 197 6.56 8.94 -20.50
CA SER A 197 7.53 9.32 -19.47
C SER A 197 8.35 8.13 -19.01
N ILE A 198 9.65 8.33 -18.82
CA ILE A 198 10.58 7.34 -18.25
C ILE A 198 11.14 7.89 -16.95
N ILE A 199 10.98 7.16 -15.87
CA ILE A 199 11.46 7.50 -14.53
C ILE A 199 12.46 6.44 -14.09
N TYR A 200 13.68 6.85 -13.82
CA TYR A 200 14.71 5.98 -13.24
C TYR A 200 14.65 6.06 -11.73
N VAL A 201 14.45 4.91 -11.11
CA VAL A 201 14.36 4.76 -9.66
C VAL A 201 15.52 3.88 -9.22
N THR A 202 16.38 4.41 -8.35
CA THR A 202 17.46 3.62 -7.74
C THR A 202 17.15 3.48 -6.24
N PRO A 203 16.54 2.36 -5.83
CA PRO A 203 16.20 2.12 -4.43
C PRO A 203 17.46 1.92 -3.59
N VAL A 204 17.47 2.49 -2.38
CA VAL A 204 18.58 2.32 -1.45
C VAL A 204 18.26 1.21 -0.44
N LYS A 205 19.03 0.15 -0.45
CA LYS A 205 18.90 -0.96 0.51
C LYS A 205 19.47 -0.55 1.86
N TRP A 206 18.63 -0.17 2.81
CA TRP A 206 19.05 0.17 4.17
C TRP A 206 19.36 -1.06 5.04
N LYS A 207 18.63 -2.15 4.80
CA LYS A 207 18.89 -3.44 5.41
C LYS A 207 18.65 -4.54 4.38
N ASN A 208 19.63 -5.41 4.24
CA ASN A 208 19.50 -6.64 3.49
C ASN A 208 18.99 -7.76 4.38
N SER A 209 18.17 -8.64 3.82
CA SER A 209 17.89 -9.93 4.43
C SER A 209 19.10 -10.86 4.22
N THR A 210 19.34 -11.76 5.16
CA THR A 210 20.31 -12.85 4.98
C THR A 210 19.68 -14.10 4.36
N ARG A 211 18.35 -14.12 4.25
CA ARG A 211 17.59 -15.28 3.73
C ARG A 211 17.15 -15.09 2.28
N PHE A 212 16.99 -13.85 1.79
CA PHE A 212 16.48 -13.58 0.43
C PHE A 212 16.90 -12.21 -0.07
N THR A 213 16.74 -11.98 -1.39
CA THR A 213 16.88 -10.68 -2.06
C THR A 213 15.65 -10.45 -2.94
N THR A 214 15.10 -9.21 -2.95
CA THR A 214 13.94 -8.82 -3.77
C THR A 214 14.29 -8.01 -5.02
N LEU A 215 15.46 -7.43 -5.09
CA LEU A 215 15.96 -6.68 -6.25
C LEU A 215 17.16 -7.37 -6.83
#